data_5c04406a0174914ca03e6229941ca3d5
#
_entry.id   5c04406a0174914ca03e6229941ca3d5
#
_cell.length_a   1.000
_cell.length_b   1.000
_cell.length_c   1.000
_cell.angle_alpha   90.00
_cell.angle_beta   90.00
_cell.angle_gamma   90.00
#
_symmetry.space_group_name_H-M   'P 1'
#
loop_
_entity.id
_entity.type
_entity.pdbx_description
1 polymer ?
#
loop_
_entity_poly.entity_id
_entity_poly.type
_entity_poly.pdbx_seq_one_letter_code
_entity_poly.pdbx_strand_id
1 'polypeptide(L)'
;MSIQMRGAEVAKAMKEKLIREREELNAAGVNPCLTIIRVGAKENDLAYERGAKKRMEMIGIECRIAELPEDISQEEFEDAFCKINKDPEVHGILLFQPLPEQLDVEKIRQMIDPAKDMDGMSPVNLAKIFEGDRTAYVPCTSEAVMHIMNHYGIELQGKRVTVIGRSMVVGKPLSMLMLGQNATVTICHSRTKDLADRCREAEIIVAAIGRAKHITADMIAEGAVVADVGINVLEDGTLCGDVDYENVREKVSHITPVPGGVGNVTTSVLASHVLRAARTGQNEHGQRRG
;
A
#
# COMPACT_ATOMS: atom_id res chain seq x y z
N MET A 1 -2.60 28.48 -6.16
CA MET A 1 -2.07 27.23 -6.79
C MET A 1 -1.81 26.22 -5.69
N SER A 2 -2.32 25.00 -5.84
CA SER A 2 -2.08 23.91 -4.89
C SER A 2 -0.67 23.36 -5.01
N ILE A 3 -0.17 22.80 -3.92
CA ILE A 3 1.05 22.00 -3.91
C ILE A 3 0.72 20.60 -4.44
N GLN A 4 1.43 20.18 -5.49
CA GLN A 4 1.32 18.82 -6.01
C GLN A 4 2.14 17.86 -5.16
N MET A 5 1.50 16.97 -4.42
CA MET A 5 2.16 15.96 -3.59
C MET A 5 2.66 14.80 -4.47
N ARG A 6 3.83 14.97 -5.08
CA ARG A 6 4.40 13.99 -6.01
C ARG A 6 5.06 12.84 -5.27
N GLY A 7 4.62 11.62 -5.54
CA GLY A 7 5.18 10.40 -4.94
C GLY A 7 6.64 10.14 -5.29
N ALA A 8 7.10 10.64 -6.44
CA ALA A 8 8.51 10.49 -6.83
C ALA A 8 9.49 11.18 -5.86
N GLU A 9 9.11 12.32 -5.27
CA GLU A 9 9.91 13.04 -4.28
C GLU A 9 10.01 12.23 -2.99
N VAL A 10 8.88 11.67 -2.54
CA VAL A 10 8.80 10.79 -1.36
C VAL A 10 9.64 9.54 -1.57
N ALA A 11 9.48 8.86 -2.71
CA ALA A 11 10.24 7.66 -3.04
C ALA A 11 11.75 7.93 -3.15
N LYS A 12 12.15 9.13 -3.62
CA LYS A 12 13.56 9.56 -3.64
C LYS A 12 14.09 9.77 -2.21
N ALA A 13 13.33 10.42 -1.34
CA ALA A 13 13.73 10.62 0.05
C ALA A 13 13.87 9.30 0.82
N MET A 14 13.04 8.31 0.53
CA MET A 14 13.13 6.97 1.13
C MET A 14 14.36 6.18 0.64
N LYS A 15 14.76 6.36 -0.61
CA LYS A 15 15.73 5.51 -1.31
C LYS A 15 17.07 5.39 -0.57
N GLU A 16 17.66 6.49 -0.16
CA GLU A 16 18.99 6.49 0.50
C GLU A 16 18.96 5.74 1.83
N LYS A 17 17.88 5.91 2.59
CA LYS A 17 17.69 5.17 3.85
C LYS A 17 17.58 3.67 3.59
N LEU A 18 16.76 3.26 2.61
CA LEU A 18 16.56 1.85 2.26
C LEU A 18 17.85 1.18 1.77
N ILE A 19 18.68 1.88 1.00
CA ILE A 19 19.98 1.36 0.55
C ILE A 19 20.90 1.13 1.75
N ARG A 20 21.01 2.09 2.67
CA ARG A 20 21.83 1.91 3.89
C ARG A 20 21.36 0.74 4.74
N GLU A 21 20.06 0.64 4.98
CA GLU A 21 19.49 -0.48 5.75
C GLU A 21 19.78 -1.84 5.11
N ARG A 22 19.75 -1.92 3.77
CA ARG A 22 20.12 -3.12 3.04
C ARG A 22 21.62 -3.42 3.17
N GLU A 23 22.50 -2.41 3.10
CA GLU A 23 23.93 -2.58 3.29
C GLU A 23 24.29 -3.10 4.68
N GLU A 24 23.62 -2.58 5.72
CA GLU A 24 23.77 -3.07 7.09
C GLU A 24 23.40 -4.56 7.22
N LEU A 25 22.27 -4.97 6.60
CA LEU A 25 21.83 -6.36 6.59
C LEU A 25 22.82 -7.27 5.86
N ASN A 26 23.29 -6.86 4.70
CA ASN A 26 24.28 -7.64 3.94
C ASN A 26 25.62 -7.78 4.69
N ALA A 27 26.07 -6.73 5.36
CA ALA A 27 27.26 -6.79 6.21
C ALA A 27 27.10 -7.75 7.41
N ALA A 28 25.88 -7.95 7.86
CA ALA A 28 25.51 -8.92 8.89
C ALA A 28 25.24 -10.34 8.33
N GLY A 29 25.46 -10.56 7.02
CA GLY A 29 25.27 -11.87 6.37
C GLY A 29 23.82 -12.18 5.99
N VAL A 30 22.92 -11.18 6.03
CA VAL A 30 21.51 -11.34 5.66
C VAL A 30 21.27 -10.72 4.27
N ASN A 31 20.80 -11.51 3.32
CA ASN A 31 20.43 -11.07 1.99
C ASN A 31 18.90 -10.93 1.89
N PRO A 32 18.34 -9.72 1.98
CA PRO A 32 16.89 -9.55 1.95
C PRO A 32 16.31 -10.08 0.63
N CYS A 33 15.23 -10.87 0.72
CA CYS A 33 14.58 -11.50 -0.43
C CYS A 33 13.06 -11.33 -0.33
N LEU A 34 12.47 -10.81 -1.42
CA LEU A 34 11.03 -10.75 -1.67
C LEU A 34 10.63 -11.83 -2.65
N THR A 35 9.56 -12.57 -2.38
CA THR A 35 8.90 -13.39 -3.39
C THR A 35 7.54 -12.79 -3.74
N ILE A 36 7.35 -12.45 -5.01
CA ILE A 36 6.05 -12.04 -5.55
C ILE A 36 5.36 -13.29 -6.09
N ILE A 37 4.13 -13.54 -5.67
CA ILE A 37 3.31 -14.66 -6.14
C ILE A 37 2.22 -14.09 -7.04
N ARG A 38 2.15 -14.56 -8.27
CA ARG A 38 1.20 -14.15 -9.29
C ARG A 38 0.48 -15.39 -9.85
N VAL A 39 -0.84 -15.31 -9.98
CA VAL A 39 -1.67 -16.34 -10.61
C VAL A 39 -2.22 -15.79 -11.93
N GLY A 40 -1.85 -16.41 -13.02
CA GLY A 40 -2.12 -15.92 -14.38
C GLY A 40 -1.22 -14.73 -14.77
N ALA A 41 -1.58 -13.99 -15.82
CA ALA A 41 -0.77 -12.93 -16.41
C ALA A 41 -1.59 -11.67 -16.79
N LYS A 42 -2.36 -11.14 -15.82
CA LYS A 42 -3.12 -9.91 -16.03
C LYS A 42 -2.18 -8.73 -16.27
N GLU A 43 -2.48 -7.88 -17.23
CA GLU A 43 -1.63 -6.74 -17.63
C GLU A 43 -1.29 -5.81 -16.46
N ASN A 44 -2.27 -5.52 -15.60
CA ASN A 44 -2.05 -4.67 -14.42
C ASN A 44 -1.08 -5.31 -13.42
N ASP A 45 -1.17 -6.63 -13.23
CA ASP A 45 -0.28 -7.37 -12.33
C ASP A 45 1.16 -7.37 -12.88
N LEU A 46 1.31 -7.60 -14.20
CA LEU A 46 2.60 -7.53 -14.86
C LEU A 46 3.22 -6.13 -14.80
N ALA A 47 2.41 -5.08 -14.94
CA ALA A 47 2.88 -3.70 -14.82
C ALA A 47 3.38 -3.39 -13.39
N TYR A 48 2.63 -3.82 -12.37
CA TYR A 48 3.04 -3.65 -10.97
C TYR A 48 4.27 -4.50 -10.64
N GLU A 49 4.34 -5.75 -11.10
CA GLU A 49 5.49 -6.65 -10.94
C GLU A 49 6.77 -6.01 -11.49
N ARG A 50 6.73 -5.50 -12.73
CA ARG A 50 7.87 -4.76 -13.33
C ARG A 50 8.32 -3.60 -12.46
N GLY A 51 7.38 -2.83 -11.94
CA GLY A 51 7.66 -1.70 -11.04
C GLY A 51 8.29 -2.13 -9.72
N ALA A 52 7.75 -3.16 -9.08
CA ALA A 52 8.26 -3.72 -7.83
C ALA A 52 9.66 -4.31 -8.02
N LYS A 53 9.86 -5.14 -9.06
CA LYS A 53 11.16 -5.73 -9.39
C LYS A 53 12.24 -4.66 -9.62
N LYS A 54 11.92 -3.63 -10.42
CA LYS A 54 12.83 -2.50 -10.65
C LYS A 54 13.18 -1.76 -9.35
N ARG A 55 12.23 -1.61 -8.44
CA ARG A 55 12.48 -0.99 -7.12
C ARG A 55 13.37 -1.85 -6.25
N MET A 56 13.13 -3.15 -6.17
CA MET A 56 13.95 -4.10 -5.42
C MET A 56 15.39 -4.12 -5.96
N GLU A 57 15.56 -4.20 -7.26
CA GLU A 57 16.87 -4.14 -7.94
C GLU A 57 17.61 -2.83 -7.62
N MET A 58 16.93 -1.68 -7.67
CA MET A 58 17.51 -0.36 -7.36
C MET A 58 18.01 -0.26 -5.92
N ILE A 59 17.40 -0.96 -4.98
CA ILE A 59 17.80 -0.99 -3.57
C ILE A 59 18.81 -2.11 -3.30
N GLY A 60 18.85 -3.14 -4.14
CA GLY A 60 19.67 -4.34 -4.01
C GLY A 60 19.02 -5.44 -3.16
N ILE A 61 17.70 -5.53 -3.18
CA ILE A 61 16.91 -6.60 -2.59
C ILE A 61 16.68 -7.67 -3.66
N GLU A 62 16.94 -8.95 -3.33
CA GLU A 62 16.57 -10.06 -4.21
C GLU A 62 15.05 -10.12 -4.42
N CYS A 63 14.61 -10.28 -5.66
CA CYS A 63 13.18 -10.37 -5.99
C CYS A 63 12.93 -11.61 -6.84
N ARG A 64 12.30 -12.61 -6.25
CA ARG A 64 11.87 -13.85 -6.90
C ARG A 64 10.43 -13.71 -7.37
N ILE A 65 10.10 -14.31 -8.51
CA ILE A 65 8.73 -14.37 -9.03
C ILE A 65 8.28 -15.82 -9.03
N ALA A 66 7.18 -16.09 -8.34
CA ALA A 66 6.47 -17.35 -8.40
C ALA A 66 5.25 -17.17 -9.32
N GLU A 67 5.41 -17.59 -10.56
CA GLU A 67 4.37 -17.53 -11.57
C GLU A 67 3.56 -18.83 -11.54
N LEU A 68 2.28 -18.73 -11.22
CA LEU A 68 1.37 -19.86 -11.12
C LEU A 68 0.34 -19.81 -12.24
N PRO A 69 -0.07 -20.97 -12.80
CA PRO A 69 -1.09 -21.04 -13.85
C PRO A 69 -2.42 -20.42 -13.42
N GLU A 70 -3.15 -19.79 -14.34
CA GLU A 70 -4.45 -19.18 -14.03
C GLU A 70 -5.51 -20.19 -13.58
N ASP A 71 -5.41 -21.42 -14.09
CA ASP A 71 -6.28 -22.56 -13.80
C ASP A 71 -5.79 -23.45 -12.66
N ILE A 72 -4.75 -23.02 -11.91
CA ILE A 72 -4.20 -23.77 -10.78
C ILE A 72 -5.29 -24.16 -9.78
N SER A 73 -5.26 -25.40 -9.32
CA SER A 73 -6.18 -25.86 -8.27
C SER A 73 -5.83 -25.27 -6.89
N GLN A 74 -6.82 -25.28 -5.98
CA GLN A 74 -6.60 -24.83 -4.59
C GLN A 74 -5.47 -25.61 -3.91
N GLU A 75 -5.40 -26.93 -4.08
CA GLU A 75 -4.41 -27.80 -3.46
C GLU A 75 -3.00 -27.50 -3.98
N GLU A 76 -2.83 -27.40 -5.30
CA GLU A 76 -1.54 -27.07 -5.91
C GLU A 76 -1.06 -25.66 -5.52
N PHE A 77 -1.99 -24.69 -5.42
CA PHE A 77 -1.69 -23.35 -4.93
C PHE A 77 -1.20 -23.38 -3.49
N GLU A 78 -1.93 -24.08 -2.60
CA GLU A 78 -1.56 -24.20 -1.19
C GLU A 78 -0.17 -24.84 -1.02
N ASP A 79 0.13 -25.88 -1.79
CA ASP A 79 1.44 -26.54 -1.78
C ASP A 79 2.57 -25.60 -2.21
N ALA A 80 2.37 -24.86 -3.31
CA ALA A 80 3.34 -23.89 -3.79
C ALA A 80 3.52 -22.75 -2.79
N PHE A 81 2.42 -22.23 -2.26
CA PHE A 81 2.41 -21.15 -1.28
C PHE A 81 3.10 -21.58 0.03
N CYS A 82 2.80 -22.78 0.55
CA CYS A 82 3.44 -23.31 1.75
C CYS A 82 4.95 -23.48 1.61
N LYS A 83 5.44 -23.89 0.44
CA LYS A 83 6.88 -24.00 0.17
C LYS A 83 7.56 -22.64 0.27
N ILE A 84 6.99 -21.59 -0.34
CA ILE A 84 7.51 -20.22 -0.30
C ILE A 84 7.42 -19.67 1.12
N ASN A 85 6.30 -19.88 1.80
CA ASN A 85 6.05 -19.38 3.14
C ASN A 85 7.02 -19.97 4.19
N LYS A 86 7.44 -21.23 4.00
CA LYS A 86 8.41 -21.93 4.87
C LYS A 86 9.87 -21.73 4.47
N ASP A 87 10.15 -21.17 3.30
CA ASP A 87 11.51 -20.94 2.84
C ASP A 87 12.23 -19.92 3.75
N PRO A 88 13.31 -20.30 4.44
CA PRO A 88 14.03 -19.38 5.33
C PRO A 88 14.77 -18.26 4.59
N GLU A 89 15.01 -18.39 3.30
CA GLU A 89 15.63 -17.35 2.49
C GLU A 89 14.62 -16.28 2.06
N VAL A 90 13.32 -16.58 2.10
CA VAL A 90 12.24 -15.62 1.76
C VAL A 90 11.89 -14.81 3.00
N HIS A 91 12.17 -13.52 2.97
CA HIS A 91 11.86 -12.58 4.05
C HIS A 91 10.51 -11.89 3.88
N GLY A 92 10.05 -11.73 2.64
CA GLY A 92 8.75 -11.13 2.36
C GLY A 92 8.01 -11.84 1.23
N ILE A 93 6.70 -11.86 1.35
CA ILE A 93 5.78 -12.40 0.34
C ILE A 93 4.81 -11.29 -0.06
N LEU A 94 4.69 -11.07 -1.37
CA LEU A 94 3.64 -10.23 -1.96
C LEU A 94 2.77 -11.12 -2.84
N LEU A 95 1.51 -11.31 -2.43
CA LEU A 95 0.52 -12.05 -3.21
C LEU A 95 -0.36 -11.08 -3.99
N PHE A 96 -0.37 -11.16 -5.31
CA PHE A 96 -1.23 -10.34 -6.14
C PHE A 96 -2.70 -10.75 -6.04
N GLN A 97 -3.57 -9.77 -5.97
CA GLN A 97 -5.02 -9.92 -5.89
C GLN A 97 -5.71 -9.03 -6.93
N PRO A 98 -6.89 -9.39 -7.41
CA PRO A 98 -7.71 -10.53 -6.98
C PRO A 98 -7.24 -11.86 -7.55
N LEU A 99 -7.30 -12.90 -6.75
CA LEU A 99 -7.05 -14.27 -7.19
C LEU A 99 -8.20 -14.78 -8.07
N PRO A 100 -7.99 -15.81 -8.90
CA PRO A 100 -9.06 -16.51 -9.61
C PRO A 100 -10.11 -17.10 -8.67
N GLU A 101 -11.36 -17.20 -9.16
CA GLU A 101 -12.53 -17.57 -8.33
C GLU A 101 -12.45 -18.97 -7.69
N GLN A 102 -11.68 -19.90 -8.30
CA GLN A 102 -11.48 -21.23 -7.73
C GLN A 102 -10.60 -21.28 -6.50
N LEU A 103 -9.92 -20.16 -6.15
CA LEU A 103 -9.06 -20.07 -4.97
C LEU A 103 -9.77 -19.41 -3.80
N ASP A 104 -9.75 -20.07 -2.64
CA ASP A 104 -10.28 -19.55 -1.39
C ASP A 104 -9.32 -18.52 -0.78
N VAL A 105 -9.60 -17.25 -1.07
CA VAL A 105 -8.79 -16.10 -0.61
C VAL A 105 -8.74 -16.02 0.92
N GLU A 106 -9.85 -16.33 1.60
CA GLU A 106 -9.90 -16.24 3.07
C GLU A 106 -9.02 -17.31 3.72
N LYS A 107 -9.00 -18.52 3.17
CA LYS A 107 -8.08 -19.57 3.61
C LYS A 107 -6.62 -19.17 3.38
N ILE A 108 -6.31 -18.65 2.19
CA ILE A 108 -4.95 -18.23 1.83
C ILE A 108 -4.44 -17.11 2.74
N ARG A 109 -5.29 -16.12 3.08
CA ARG A 109 -4.95 -15.05 4.03
C ARG A 109 -4.62 -15.55 5.43
N GLN A 110 -5.15 -16.70 5.84
CA GLN A 110 -4.84 -17.33 7.12
C GLN A 110 -3.54 -18.15 7.06
N MET A 111 -3.09 -18.54 5.88
CA MET A 111 -1.90 -19.37 5.70
C MET A 111 -0.60 -18.56 5.70
N ILE A 112 -0.65 -17.27 5.32
CA ILE A 112 0.56 -16.46 5.24
C ILE A 112 1.17 -16.26 6.63
N ASP A 113 2.50 -16.43 6.72
CA ASP A 113 3.23 -16.04 7.93
C ASP A 113 3.11 -14.51 8.10
N PRO A 114 2.51 -14.03 9.20
CA PRO A 114 2.37 -12.60 9.42
C PRO A 114 3.68 -11.82 9.40
N ALA A 115 4.81 -12.47 9.67
CA ALA A 115 6.15 -11.87 9.60
C ALA A 115 6.65 -11.70 8.16
N LYS A 116 6.07 -12.44 7.20
CA LYS A 116 6.40 -12.37 5.76
C LYS A 116 5.31 -11.68 4.91
N ASP A 117 4.24 -11.22 5.52
CA ASP A 117 3.08 -10.60 4.88
C ASP A 117 3.34 -9.13 4.56
N MET A 118 3.92 -8.86 3.41
CA MET A 118 4.41 -7.52 3.08
C MET A 118 3.32 -6.52 2.70
N ASP A 119 2.10 -6.97 2.43
CA ASP A 119 0.96 -6.10 2.11
C ASP A 119 -0.19 -6.18 3.14
N GLY A 120 0.11 -6.74 4.33
CA GLY A 120 -0.79 -6.71 5.48
C GLY A 120 -2.14 -7.38 5.25
N MET A 121 -2.16 -8.47 4.46
CA MET A 121 -3.40 -9.17 4.14
C MET A 121 -3.86 -10.15 5.24
N SER A 122 -2.94 -10.59 6.11
CA SER A 122 -3.24 -11.56 7.16
C SER A 122 -4.17 -10.98 8.22
N PRO A 123 -5.06 -11.80 8.80
CA PRO A 123 -5.88 -11.38 9.93
C PRO A 123 -5.05 -10.87 11.12
N VAL A 124 -3.85 -11.41 11.33
CA VAL A 124 -2.95 -11.00 12.41
C VAL A 124 -2.46 -9.56 12.21
N ASN A 125 -1.96 -9.23 11.01
CA ASN A 125 -1.53 -7.85 10.72
C ASN A 125 -2.70 -6.87 10.75
N LEU A 126 -3.88 -7.28 10.27
CA LEU A 126 -5.08 -6.45 10.35
C LEU A 126 -5.51 -6.17 11.79
N ALA A 127 -5.44 -7.17 12.68
CA ALA A 127 -5.70 -6.97 14.11
C ALA A 127 -4.69 -6.00 14.74
N LYS A 128 -3.40 -6.18 14.46
CA LYS A 128 -2.34 -5.26 14.90
C LYS A 128 -2.56 -3.82 14.44
N ILE A 129 -2.98 -3.62 13.17
CA ILE A 129 -3.31 -2.28 12.64
C ILE A 129 -4.46 -1.67 13.45
N PHE A 130 -5.49 -2.45 13.76
CA PHE A 130 -6.63 -1.99 14.55
C PHE A 130 -6.24 -1.61 15.98
N GLU A 131 -5.33 -2.37 16.60
CA GLU A 131 -4.78 -2.11 17.93
C GLU A 131 -3.76 -0.95 17.97
N GLY A 132 -3.30 -0.47 16.82
CA GLY A 132 -2.24 0.55 16.72
C GLY A 132 -0.84 0.01 16.99
N ASP A 133 -0.65 -1.32 16.89
CA ASP A 133 0.65 -1.97 17.04
C ASP A 133 1.56 -1.63 15.83
N ARG A 134 2.66 -0.94 16.12
CA ARG A 134 3.63 -0.49 15.11
C ARG A 134 4.44 -1.63 14.47
N THR A 135 4.33 -2.85 15.00
CA THR A 135 4.98 -4.03 14.40
C THR A 135 4.17 -4.61 13.24
N ALA A 136 2.94 -4.17 13.04
CA ALA A 136 2.11 -4.58 11.90
C ALA A 136 2.79 -4.30 10.55
N TYR A 137 2.59 -5.20 9.60
CA TYR A 137 2.77 -4.86 8.18
C TYR A 137 1.45 -4.28 7.68
N VAL A 138 1.51 -3.03 7.25
CA VAL A 138 0.35 -2.28 6.77
C VAL A 138 0.24 -2.48 5.25
N PRO A 139 -0.97 -2.52 4.65
CA PRO A 139 -1.07 -2.48 3.20
C PRO A 139 -0.26 -1.33 2.61
N CYS A 140 0.61 -1.64 1.65
CA CYS A 140 1.60 -0.70 1.11
C CYS A 140 0.97 0.60 0.60
N THR A 141 -0.23 0.53 0.05
CA THR A 141 -0.97 1.71 -0.43
C THR A 141 -1.40 2.63 0.72
N SER A 142 -1.89 2.06 1.82
CA SER A 142 -2.27 2.82 3.01
C SER A 142 -1.07 3.51 3.65
N GLU A 143 0.03 2.80 3.79
CA GLU A 143 1.26 3.35 4.36
C GLU A 143 1.91 4.40 3.43
N ALA A 144 1.80 4.22 2.10
CA ALA A 144 2.26 5.20 1.12
C ALA A 144 1.56 6.56 1.27
N VAL A 145 0.25 6.57 1.55
CA VAL A 145 -0.48 7.81 1.84
C VAL A 145 0.10 8.49 3.09
N MET A 146 0.36 7.73 4.16
CA MET A 146 0.95 8.29 5.38
C MET A 146 2.35 8.86 5.14
N HIS A 147 3.18 8.20 4.33
CA HIS A 147 4.50 8.71 3.93
C HIS A 147 4.39 10.01 3.13
N ILE A 148 3.41 10.14 2.23
CA ILE A 148 3.14 11.38 1.50
C ILE A 148 2.73 12.48 2.47
N MET A 149 1.75 12.24 3.35
CA MET A 149 1.31 13.23 4.34
C MET A 149 2.48 13.74 5.18
N ASN A 150 3.30 12.82 5.69
CA ASN A 150 4.47 13.19 6.50
C ASN A 150 5.53 13.98 5.70
N HIS A 151 5.82 13.58 4.46
CA HIS A 151 6.82 14.24 3.62
C HIS A 151 6.46 15.70 3.31
N TYR A 152 5.17 15.95 3.06
CA TYR A 152 4.66 17.28 2.75
C TYR A 152 4.24 18.07 4.00
N GLY A 153 4.52 17.56 5.20
CA GLY A 153 4.24 18.24 6.46
C GLY A 153 2.75 18.41 6.78
N ILE A 154 1.91 17.51 6.28
CA ILE A 154 0.47 17.52 6.56
C ILE A 154 0.23 16.99 7.97
N GLU A 155 -0.14 17.87 8.87
CA GLU A 155 -0.49 17.51 10.23
C GLU A 155 -1.87 16.84 10.29
N LEU A 156 -1.94 15.71 10.99
CA LEU A 156 -3.19 14.93 11.14
C LEU A 156 -3.88 15.16 12.48
N GLN A 157 -3.12 15.56 13.51
CA GLN A 157 -3.65 15.73 14.86
C GLN A 157 -4.78 16.77 14.89
N GLY A 158 -5.94 16.36 15.39
CA GLY A 158 -7.14 17.21 15.51
C GLY A 158 -7.86 17.48 14.18
N LYS A 159 -7.36 16.96 13.04
CA LYS A 159 -7.96 17.19 11.72
C LYS A 159 -9.17 16.30 11.47
N ARG A 160 -10.16 16.85 10.78
CA ARG A 160 -11.28 16.10 10.23
C ARG A 160 -10.87 15.48 8.90
N VAL A 161 -10.82 14.16 8.87
CA VAL A 161 -10.44 13.39 7.68
C VAL A 161 -11.64 12.61 7.16
N THR A 162 -11.95 12.73 5.88
CA THR A 162 -12.92 11.87 5.20
C THR A 162 -12.19 10.90 4.29
N VAL A 163 -12.29 9.61 4.60
CA VAL A 163 -11.78 8.51 3.78
C VAL A 163 -12.95 7.94 2.96
N ILE A 164 -12.88 8.08 1.63
CA ILE A 164 -13.90 7.60 0.71
C ILE A 164 -13.43 6.26 0.15
N GLY A 165 -14.00 5.19 0.69
CA GLY A 165 -13.60 3.80 0.44
C GLY A 165 -13.51 3.02 1.75
N ARG A 166 -13.82 1.71 1.70
CA ARG A 166 -13.79 0.83 2.89
C ARG A 166 -13.18 -0.55 2.62
N SER A 167 -12.29 -0.61 1.63
CA SER A 167 -11.56 -1.83 1.34
C SER A 167 -10.62 -2.20 2.48
N MET A 168 -10.22 -3.48 2.51
CA MET A 168 -9.22 -3.98 3.47
C MET A 168 -7.80 -3.60 3.08
N VAL A 169 -7.60 -3.12 1.84
CA VAL A 169 -6.28 -2.71 1.32
C VAL A 169 -6.01 -1.22 1.56
N VAL A 170 -7.06 -0.36 1.52
CA VAL A 170 -6.88 1.09 1.66
C VAL A 170 -7.77 1.67 2.76
N GLY A 171 -9.09 1.68 2.55
CA GLY A 171 -9.99 2.50 3.33
C GLY A 171 -9.94 2.23 4.84
N LYS A 172 -10.12 0.98 5.26
CA LYS A 172 -10.12 0.60 6.68
C LYS A 172 -8.73 0.74 7.31
N PRO A 173 -7.64 0.15 6.76
CA PRO A 173 -6.33 0.28 7.38
C PRO A 173 -5.86 1.74 7.46
N LEU A 174 -6.02 2.51 6.40
CA LEU A 174 -5.64 3.92 6.40
C LEU A 174 -6.41 4.73 7.46
N SER A 175 -7.71 4.44 7.64
CA SER A 175 -8.52 5.10 8.67
C SER A 175 -7.95 4.86 10.07
N MET A 176 -7.49 3.63 10.36
CA MET A 176 -6.87 3.30 11.64
C MET A 176 -5.50 3.98 11.82
N LEU A 177 -4.71 4.07 10.74
CA LEU A 177 -3.43 4.79 10.79
C LEU A 177 -3.64 6.28 11.08
N MET A 178 -4.61 6.92 10.44
CA MET A 178 -4.91 8.33 10.65
C MET A 178 -5.52 8.59 12.04
N LEU A 179 -6.38 7.68 12.51
CA LEU A 179 -6.88 7.71 13.90
C LEU A 179 -5.72 7.62 14.90
N GLY A 180 -4.76 6.73 14.65
CA GLY A 180 -3.54 6.59 15.46
C GLY A 180 -2.64 7.84 15.48
N GLN A 181 -2.83 8.75 14.52
CA GLN A 181 -2.20 10.09 14.48
C GLN A 181 -3.13 11.19 15.04
N ASN A 182 -4.13 10.82 15.83
CA ASN A 182 -5.10 11.70 16.48
C ASN A 182 -6.01 12.49 15.52
N ALA A 183 -6.26 11.99 14.31
CA ALA A 183 -7.28 12.56 13.42
C ALA A 183 -8.68 12.11 13.82
N THR A 184 -9.69 12.92 13.51
CA THR A 184 -11.10 12.55 13.54
C THR A 184 -11.48 12.01 12.17
N VAL A 185 -11.74 10.70 12.05
CA VAL A 185 -11.91 10.03 10.76
C VAL A 185 -13.37 9.66 10.49
N THR A 186 -13.87 10.07 9.34
CA THR A 186 -15.15 9.63 8.79
C THR A 186 -14.91 8.71 7.60
N ILE A 187 -15.42 7.49 7.65
CA ILE A 187 -15.33 6.53 6.53
C ILE A 187 -16.62 6.61 5.71
N CYS A 188 -16.49 6.98 4.43
CA CYS A 188 -17.59 7.03 3.48
C CYS A 188 -17.49 5.89 2.46
N HIS A 189 -18.64 5.50 1.90
CA HIS A 189 -18.74 4.40 0.95
C HIS A 189 -19.96 4.56 0.03
N SER A 190 -20.18 3.64 -0.90
CA SER A 190 -21.26 3.69 -1.89
C SER A 190 -22.69 3.80 -1.32
N ARG A 191 -22.89 3.56 -0.03
CA ARG A 191 -24.18 3.70 0.65
C ARG A 191 -24.22 4.90 1.62
N THR A 192 -23.18 5.72 1.64
CA THR A 192 -23.18 6.95 2.44
C THR A 192 -24.14 7.95 1.83
N LYS A 193 -25.08 8.44 2.64
CA LYS A 193 -25.93 9.56 2.26
C LYS A 193 -25.14 10.87 2.37
N ASP A 194 -25.45 11.81 1.50
CA ASP A 194 -24.89 13.16 1.52
C ASP A 194 -23.36 13.19 1.52
N LEU A 195 -22.75 12.33 0.65
CA LEU A 195 -21.29 12.22 0.53
C LEU A 195 -20.62 13.59 0.34
N ALA A 196 -21.22 14.46 -0.48
CA ALA A 196 -20.69 15.79 -0.71
C ALA A 196 -20.57 16.63 0.56
N ASP A 197 -21.55 16.52 1.49
CA ASP A 197 -21.50 17.24 2.77
C ASP A 197 -20.37 16.72 3.65
N ARG A 198 -20.19 15.39 3.72
CA ARG A 198 -19.08 14.78 4.47
C ARG A 198 -17.71 15.21 3.92
N CYS A 199 -17.62 15.38 2.60
CA CYS A 199 -16.40 15.88 1.96
C CYS A 199 -16.17 17.36 2.25
N ARG A 200 -17.24 18.19 2.21
CA ARG A 200 -17.13 19.63 2.49
C ARG A 200 -16.75 19.95 3.95
N GLU A 201 -17.10 19.07 4.89
CA GLU A 201 -16.72 19.22 6.31
C GLU A 201 -15.26 18.83 6.58
N ALA A 202 -14.63 18.08 5.65
CA ALA A 202 -13.29 17.55 5.85
C ALA A 202 -12.20 18.57 5.52
N GLU A 203 -11.14 18.55 6.33
CA GLU A 203 -9.89 19.27 6.07
C GLU A 203 -8.94 18.44 5.21
N ILE A 204 -9.07 17.12 5.29
CA ILE A 204 -8.29 16.14 4.51
C ILE A 204 -9.25 15.12 3.90
N ILE A 205 -9.12 14.89 2.61
CA ILE A 205 -9.91 13.91 1.87
C ILE A 205 -8.98 12.87 1.29
N VAL A 206 -9.35 11.59 1.46
CA VAL A 206 -8.70 10.47 0.76
C VAL A 206 -9.73 9.78 -0.10
N ALA A 207 -9.51 9.78 -1.42
CA ALA A 207 -10.36 9.12 -2.40
C ALA A 207 -9.77 7.75 -2.78
N ALA A 208 -10.53 6.66 -2.55
CA ALA A 208 -10.11 5.27 -2.78
C ALA A 208 -11.30 4.38 -3.13
N ILE A 209 -12.05 4.75 -4.18
CA ILE A 209 -13.30 4.06 -4.59
C ILE A 209 -13.22 3.42 -5.98
N GLY A 210 -12.14 3.68 -6.74
CA GLY A 210 -11.97 3.15 -8.10
C GLY A 210 -13.04 3.66 -9.08
N ARG A 211 -13.41 4.94 -8.99
CA ARG A 211 -14.38 5.59 -9.87
C ARG A 211 -13.81 6.89 -10.43
N ALA A 212 -13.52 6.88 -11.71
CA ALA A 212 -12.89 8.00 -12.40
C ALA A 212 -13.61 9.33 -12.15
N LYS A 213 -12.87 10.34 -11.68
CA LYS A 213 -13.31 11.74 -11.51
C LYS A 213 -14.62 11.92 -10.74
N HIS A 214 -14.93 10.99 -9.83
CA HIS A 214 -16.19 11.01 -9.07
C HIS A 214 -16.21 12.11 -7.99
N ILE A 215 -15.06 12.49 -7.46
CA ILE A 215 -14.93 13.53 -6.43
C ILE A 215 -14.64 14.86 -7.14
N THR A 216 -15.61 15.74 -7.12
CA THR A 216 -15.62 17.01 -7.86
C THR A 216 -15.36 18.21 -6.97
N ALA A 217 -15.01 19.36 -7.54
CA ALA A 217 -14.62 20.55 -6.81
C ALA A 217 -15.73 21.11 -5.88
N ASP A 218 -17.01 20.94 -6.24
CA ASP A 218 -18.14 21.37 -5.40
C ASP A 218 -18.31 20.52 -4.14
N MET A 219 -17.73 19.32 -4.11
CA MET A 219 -17.72 18.44 -2.95
C MET A 219 -16.60 18.77 -1.94
N ILE A 220 -15.63 19.63 -2.25
CA ILE A 220 -14.41 19.83 -1.46
C ILE A 220 -14.38 21.24 -0.91
N ALA A 221 -13.97 21.41 0.35
CA ALA A 221 -13.76 22.71 0.97
C ALA A 221 -12.54 23.44 0.37
N GLU A 222 -12.58 24.77 0.40
CA GLU A 222 -11.43 25.62 0.04
C GLU A 222 -10.24 25.33 0.95
N GLY A 223 -9.06 25.17 0.35
CA GLY A 223 -7.82 24.92 1.10
C GLY A 223 -7.64 23.50 1.65
N ALA A 224 -8.57 22.57 1.42
CA ALA A 224 -8.45 21.18 1.87
C ALA A 224 -7.21 20.49 1.27
N VAL A 225 -6.79 19.39 1.91
CA VAL A 225 -5.75 18.46 1.39
C VAL A 225 -6.45 17.28 0.75
N VAL A 226 -6.01 16.87 -0.43
CA VAL A 226 -6.61 15.75 -1.17
C VAL A 226 -5.56 14.70 -1.54
N ALA A 227 -5.74 13.49 -1.04
CA ALA A 227 -4.99 12.31 -1.47
C ALA A 227 -5.86 11.43 -2.36
N ASP A 228 -5.57 11.42 -3.65
CA ASP A 228 -6.21 10.53 -4.61
C ASP A 228 -5.41 9.23 -4.71
N VAL A 229 -6.03 8.12 -4.33
CA VAL A 229 -5.46 6.77 -4.36
C VAL A 229 -6.01 5.96 -5.52
N GLY A 230 -7.09 6.46 -6.15
CA GLY A 230 -7.73 5.79 -7.28
C GLY A 230 -6.80 5.70 -8.49
N ILE A 231 -6.90 4.58 -9.21
CA ILE A 231 -6.26 4.40 -10.52
C ILE A 231 -7.35 3.85 -11.45
N ASN A 232 -7.73 4.65 -12.43
CA ASN A 232 -8.73 4.31 -13.41
C ASN A 232 -8.14 4.48 -14.82
N VAL A 233 -8.55 3.62 -15.74
CA VAL A 233 -8.21 3.72 -17.17
C VAL A 233 -9.44 4.21 -17.90
N LEU A 234 -9.33 5.35 -18.57
CA LEU A 234 -10.39 5.89 -19.41
C LEU A 234 -10.45 5.13 -20.75
N GLU A 235 -11.52 5.36 -21.53
CA GLU A 235 -11.74 4.69 -22.83
C GLU A 235 -10.60 4.96 -23.84
N ASP A 236 -9.95 6.11 -23.73
CA ASP A 236 -8.79 6.49 -24.55
C ASP A 236 -7.44 5.93 -24.05
N GLY A 237 -7.46 5.10 -22.99
CA GLY A 237 -6.27 4.55 -22.36
C GLY A 237 -5.57 5.49 -21.37
N THR A 238 -6.08 6.70 -21.17
CA THR A 238 -5.51 7.66 -20.23
C THR A 238 -5.75 7.22 -18.78
N LEU A 239 -4.72 7.32 -17.93
CA LEU A 239 -4.85 7.08 -16.49
C LEU A 239 -5.37 8.32 -15.78
N CYS A 240 -6.34 8.13 -14.91
CA CYS A 240 -6.82 9.17 -14.01
C CYS A 240 -7.14 8.60 -12.61
N GLY A 241 -7.33 9.50 -11.65
CA GLY A 241 -7.75 9.15 -10.30
C GLY A 241 -9.26 9.18 -10.10
N ASP A 242 -9.66 9.05 -8.84
CA ASP A 242 -11.04 9.17 -8.39
C ASP A 242 -11.50 10.64 -8.30
N VAL A 243 -10.54 11.57 -8.28
CA VAL A 243 -10.75 13.01 -8.15
C VAL A 243 -10.71 13.69 -9.51
N ASP A 244 -11.61 14.65 -9.76
CA ASP A 244 -11.55 15.55 -10.89
C ASP A 244 -10.39 16.55 -10.70
N TYR A 245 -9.18 16.06 -10.96
CA TYR A 245 -7.92 16.71 -10.63
C TYR A 245 -7.83 18.15 -11.14
N GLU A 246 -8.19 18.38 -12.41
CA GLU A 246 -8.02 19.69 -13.04
C GLU A 246 -8.87 20.78 -12.39
N ASN A 247 -10.10 20.45 -11.98
CA ASN A 247 -10.99 21.40 -11.32
C ASN A 247 -10.72 21.51 -9.82
N VAL A 248 -10.31 20.41 -9.19
CA VAL A 248 -10.04 20.36 -7.73
C VAL A 248 -8.75 21.09 -7.36
N ARG A 249 -7.69 20.95 -8.16
CA ARG A 249 -6.38 21.55 -7.86
C ARG A 249 -6.39 23.06 -7.69
N GLU A 250 -7.33 23.75 -8.30
CA GLU A 250 -7.43 25.21 -8.18
C GLU A 250 -8.00 25.66 -6.82
N LYS A 251 -8.66 24.74 -6.11
CA LYS A 251 -9.38 25.00 -4.87
C LYS A 251 -8.65 24.55 -3.61
N VAL A 252 -7.82 23.52 -3.70
CA VAL A 252 -7.20 22.86 -2.56
C VAL A 252 -5.80 23.39 -2.26
N SER A 253 -5.30 23.14 -1.05
CA SER A 253 -3.92 23.50 -0.67
C SER A 253 -2.91 22.49 -1.21
N HIS A 254 -3.23 21.19 -1.12
CA HIS A 254 -2.37 20.07 -1.54
C HIS A 254 -3.19 19.01 -2.25
N ILE A 255 -2.60 18.39 -3.27
CA ILE A 255 -3.25 17.30 -4.00
C ILE A 255 -2.23 16.32 -4.58
N THR A 256 -2.50 15.01 -4.52
CA THR A 256 -1.71 14.01 -5.22
C THR A 256 -2.14 13.90 -6.69
N PRO A 257 -1.22 13.93 -7.66
CA PRO A 257 -1.54 13.68 -9.06
C PRO A 257 -1.76 12.18 -9.34
N VAL A 258 -2.58 11.84 -10.32
CA VAL A 258 -2.71 10.49 -10.86
C VAL A 258 -2.59 10.55 -12.38
N PRO A 259 -1.56 9.90 -12.96
CA PRO A 259 -0.45 9.17 -12.32
C PRO A 259 0.57 10.09 -11.63
N GLY A 260 1.42 9.50 -10.79
CA GLY A 260 2.57 10.20 -10.20
C GLY A 260 2.46 10.52 -8.70
N GLY A 261 1.32 10.19 -8.08
CA GLY A 261 1.08 10.34 -6.63
C GLY A 261 1.40 9.05 -5.86
N VAL A 262 0.38 8.53 -5.16
CA VAL A 262 0.48 7.40 -4.22
C VAL A 262 1.15 6.16 -4.82
N GLY A 263 0.78 5.77 -6.04
CA GLY A 263 1.34 4.58 -6.71
C GLY A 263 2.87 4.58 -6.88
N ASN A 264 3.51 5.75 -6.89
CA ASN A 264 4.97 5.85 -6.99
C ASN A 264 5.68 5.54 -5.66
N VAL A 265 4.96 5.50 -4.54
CA VAL A 265 5.53 5.29 -3.21
C VAL A 265 5.36 3.84 -2.74
N THR A 266 4.32 3.14 -3.20
CA THR A 266 3.95 1.79 -2.73
C THR A 266 5.10 0.79 -2.81
N THR A 267 5.86 0.77 -3.90
CA THR A 267 7.01 -0.12 -4.06
C THR A 267 8.19 0.21 -3.13
N SER A 268 8.32 1.46 -2.68
CA SER A 268 9.32 1.86 -1.67
C SER A 268 8.89 1.40 -0.27
N VAL A 269 7.59 1.47 0.03
CA VAL A 269 7.01 0.90 1.27
C VAL A 269 7.23 -0.61 1.30
N LEU A 270 6.93 -1.30 0.19
CA LEU A 270 7.17 -2.74 0.06
C LEU A 270 8.64 -3.10 0.36
N ALA A 271 9.60 -2.36 -0.19
CA ALA A 271 11.01 -2.56 0.09
C ALA A 271 11.35 -2.34 1.58
N SER A 272 10.77 -1.33 2.21
CA SER A 272 10.92 -1.07 3.66
C SER A 272 10.41 -2.25 4.50
N HIS A 273 9.29 -2.84 4.11
CA HIS A 273 8.74 -4.02 4.79
C HIS A 273 9.68 -5.23 4.68
N VAL A 274 10.20 -5.51 3.50
CA VAL A 274 11.14 -6.63 3.29
C VAL A 274 12.41 -6.46 4.14
N LEU A 275 12.97 -5.24 4.19
CA LEU A 275 14.14 -4.96 5.02
C LEU A 275 13.85 -5.12 6.51
N ARG A 276 12.68 -4.66 6.96
CA ARG A 276 12.23 -4.84 8.35
C ARG A 276 12.07 -6.32 8.69
N ALA A 277 11.46 -7.11 7.81
CA ALA A 277 11.30 -8.56 8.01
C ALA A 277 12.65 -9.29 8.09
N ALA A 278 13.58 -8.97 7.18
CA ALA A 278 14.92 -9.54 7.19
C ALA A 278 15.68 -9.23 8.49
N ARG A 279 15.52 -8.03 9.04
CA ARG A 279 16.13 -7.63 10.32
C ARG A 279 15.54 -8.39 11.52
N THR A 280 14.23 -8.59 11.56
CA THR A 280 13.54 -9.31 12.63
C THR A 280 13.90 -10.79 12.64
N GLY A 281 13.92 -11.45 11.50
CA GLY A 281 14.32 -12.84 11.36
C GLY A 281 15.77 -13.10 11.84
N GLN A 282 16.68 -12.14 11.64
CA GLN A 282 18.04 -12.22 12.17
C GLN A 282 18.08 -12.27 13.70
N ASN A 283 17.29 -11.45 14.38
CA ASN A 283 17.26 -11.39 15.84
C ASN A 283 16.74 -12.69 16.46
N GLU A 284 15.76 -13.33 15.86
CA GLU A 284 15.22 -14.62 16.32
C GLU A 284 16.21 -15.78 16.15
N HIS A 285 16.98 -15.79 15.07
CA HIS A 285 18.01 -16.80 14.83
C HIS A 285 19.23 -16.63 15.75
N GLY A 286 19.58 -15.39 16.11
CA GLY A 286 20.64 -15.08 17.05
C GLY A 286 20.31 -15.56 18.48
N GLN A 287 19.07 -15.39 18.92
CA GLN A 287 18.61 -15.83 20.25
C GLN A 287 18.49 -17.36 20.41
N ARG A 288 18.32 -18.11 19.32
CA ARG A 288 18.26 -19.58 19.36
C ARG A 288 19.64 -20.26 19.36
N ARG A 289 20.73 -19.51 19.16
CA ARG A 289 22.11 -20.00 19.11
C ARG A 289 22.95 -19.61 20.32
N GLY A 290 22.45 -18.85 21.25
CA GLY A 290 23.03 -18.48 22.53
C GLY A 290 22.31 -19.19 23.66
#